data_2394c482ab036844118cd8a2873d6d41
#
_entry.id   2394c482ab036844118cd8a2873d6d41
#
_cell.length_a   1.000
_cell.length_b   1.000
_cell.length_c   1.000
_cell.angle_alpha   90.00
_cell.angle_beta   90.00
_cell.angle_gamma   90.00
#
_symmetry.space_group_name_H-M   'P 1'
#
loop_
_entity.id
_entity.type
_entity.pdbx_description
1 polymer ?
#
loop_
_entity_poly.entity_id
_entity_poly.type
_entity_poly.pdbx_seq_one_letter_code
_entity_poly.pdbx_strand_id
1 'polypeptide(L)'
;MKDVFIVNPKSGKNSQYELIQEIKEHFQGKRIIIEKTKGPEHATFIAKKYALSNEPVHLYVCGGDGTLHEVINGCAEKENVTISVIPIGTGNDFVKYFEDLKREDFLNLANYSNPEYMDCDLIKVNGEYSINTVSFGFDVEVAKQVNELKKKMPTEGIIPYALSALISLRKPIGQDYQIQIDTKRLPKGKYGFLVFANGKYYGGGFKPCPDAKIDDGWMDVCLISDVKRHQIVRLAKK
;
A
#
# COMPACT_ATOMS: atom_id res chain seq x y z
N MET A 1 -2.76 -17.44 20.16
CA MET A 1 -2.31 -16.66 18.98
C MET A 1 -1.03 -15.95 19.37
N LYS A 2 -0.02 -15.90 18.48
CA LYS A 2 1.22 -15.15 18.70
C LYS A 2 1.06 -13.74 18.18
N ASP A 3 1.38 -12.73 18.98
CA ASP A 3 1.37 -11.33 18.58
C ASP A 3 2.78 -10.91 18.17
N VAL A 4 2.97 -10.55 16.89
CA VAL A 4 4.26 -10.18 16.30
C VAL A 4 4.20 -8.79 15.70
N PHE A 5 4.97 -7.87 16.22
CA PHE A 5 5.11 -6.50 15.72
C PHE A 5 6.28 -6.42 14.75
N ILE A 6 5.99 -6.14 13.48
CA ILE A 6 7.01 -5.93 12.43
C ILE A 6 7.23 -4.42 12.31
N VAL A 7 8.31 -3.94 12.87
CA VAL A 7 8.62 -2.51 12.93
C VAL A 7 9.63 -2.14 11.86
N ASN A 8 9.25 -1.22 10.96
CA ASN A 8 10.18 -0.66 10.00
C ASN A 8 10.83 0.61 10.58
N PRO A 9 12.13 0.56 10.95
CA PRO A 9 12.81 1.69 11.58
C PRO A 9 13.01 2.89 10.67
N LYS A 10 12.82 2.74 9.35
CA LYS A 10 12.93 3.83 8.38
C LYS A 10 11.58 4.49 8.05
N SER A 11 10.50 4.00 8.63
CA SER A 11 9.17 4.58 8.44
C SER A 11 8.86 5.61 9.52
N GLY A 12 8.29 6.75 9.10
CA GLY A 12 7.85 7.80 10.03
C GLY A 12 8.96 8.75 10.50
N LYS A 13 8.52 9.79 11.22
CA LYS A 13 9.39 10.81 11.81
C LYS A 13 9.67 10.58 13.29
N ASN A 14 8.81 9.81 13.97
CA ASN A 14 8.92 9.55 15.39
C ASN A 14 9.98 8.49 15.68
N SER A 15 10.57 8.57 16.84
CA SER A 15 11.53 7.59 17.31
C SER A 15 10.85 6.21 17.38
N GLN A 16 11.38 5.24 16.62
CA GLN A 16 10.94 3.85 16.75
C GLN A 16 11.10 3.30 18.18
N TYR A 17 11.95 3.94 18.99
CA TYR A 17 12.13 3.60 20.38
C TYR A 17 10.86 3.91 21.18
N GLU A 18 10.27 5.08 20.99
CA GLU A 18 9.02 5.48 21.65
C GLU A 18 7.88 4.51 21.31
N LEU A 19 7.67 4.23 20.02
CA LEU A 19 6.66 3.28 19.58
C LEU A 19 6.86 1.89 20.21
N ILE A 20 8.09 1.41 20.30
CA ILE A 20 8.39 0.10 20.89
C ILE A 20 8.11 0.09 22.40
N GLN A 21 8.37 1.19 23.08
CA GLN A 21 8.04 1.33 24.49
C GLN A 21 6.53 1.34 24.73
N GLU A 22 5.80 2.13 23.95
CA GLU A 22 4.33 2.17 23.97
C GLU A 22 3.72 0.79 23.70
N ILE A 23 4.24 0.03 22.72
CA ILE A 23 3.81 -1.36 22.46
C ILE A 23 4.04 -2.24 23.68
N LYS A 24 5.22 -2.18 24.29
CA LYS A 24 5.54 -3.01 25.47
C LYS A 24 4.68 -2.67 26.67
N GLU A 25 4.40 -1.39 26.90
CA GLU A 25 3.56 -0.92 27.99
C GLU A 25 2.10 -1.34 27.78
N HIS A 26 1.57 -1.12 26.58
CA HIS A 26 0.18 -1.44 26.26
C HIS A 26 -0.08 -2.96 26.29
N PHE A 27 0.84 -3.75 25.78
CA PHE A 27 0.74 -5.21 25.75
C PHE A 27 1.41 -5.89 26.94
N GLN A 28 1.60 -5.17 28.04
CA GLN A 28 2.16 -5.74 29.28
C GLN A 28 1.32 -6.94 29.75
N GLY A 29 1.99 -8.04 30.06
CA GLY A 29 1.34 -9.31 30.45
C GLY A 29 0.97 -10.22 29.27
N LYS A 30 1.05 -9.76 28.02
CA LYS A 30 0.92 -10.58 26.82
C LYS A 30 2.31 -10.99 26.29
N ARG A 31 2.40 -12.19 25.72
CA ARG A 31 3.63 -12.64 25.06
C ARG A 31 3.70 -12.05 23.64
N ILE A 32 4.39 -10.93 23.51
CA ILE A 32 4.62 -10.27 22.23
C ILE A 32 6.03 -10.53 21.70
N ILE A 33 6.19 -10.45 20.38
CA ILE A 33 7.47 -10.51 19.67
C ILE A 33 7.63 -9.21 18.87
N ILE A 34 8.79 -8.58 18.94
CA ILE A 34 9.09 -7.37 18.17
C ILE A 34 10.25 -7.67 17.23
N GLU A 35 9.95 -7.66 15.93
CA GLU A 35 10.91 -7.84 14.84
C GLU A 35 11.16 -6.51 14.15
N LYS A 36 12.42 -6.09 14.07
CA LYS A 36 12.80 -4.87 13.33
C LYS A 36 13.26 -5.23 11.93
N THR A 37 12.73 -4.56 10.91
CA THR A 37 13.23 -4.76 9.55
C THR A 37 14.63 -4.17 9.40
N LYS A 38 15.47 -4.81 8.58
CA LYS A 38 16.86 -4.41 8.34
C LYS A 38 17.05 -3.73 6.98
N GLY A 39 16.09 -3.90 6.07
CA GLY A 39 16.15 -3.35 4.72
C GLY A 39 14.98 -3.85 3.87
N PRO A 40 14.98 -3.56 2.55
CA PRO A 40 13.99 -4.08 1.62
C PRO A 40 13.86 -5.61 1.70
N GLU A 41 12.67 -6.12 1.46
CA GLU A 41 12.28 -7.55 1.49
C GLU A 41 12.38 -8.23 2.86
N HIS A 42 12.89 -7.55 3.90
CA HIS A 42 13.04 -8.17 5.20
C HIS A 42 11.71 -8.37 5.92
N ALA A 43 10.71 -7.50 5.70
CA ALA A 43 9.37 -7.71 6.24
C ALA A 43 8.68 -8.92 5.60
N THR A 44 8.90 -9.18 4.30
CA THR A 44 8.46 -10.40 3.61
C THR A 44 9.05 -11.65 4.27
N PHE A 45 10.36 -11.64 4.53
CA PHE A 45 11.02 -12.76 5.19
C PHE A 45 10.45 -13.02 6.60
N ILE A 46 10.24 -11.96 7.38
CA ILE A 46 9.68 -12.07 8.73
C ILE A 46 8.26 -12.63 8.67
N ALA A 47 7.39 -12.06 7.83
CA ALA A 47 6.00 -12.50 7.68
C ALA A 47 5.95 -13.99 7.26
N LYS A 48 6.74 -14.40 6.28
CA LYS A 48 6.83 -15.77 5.81
C LYS A 48 7.28 -16.74 6.91
N LYS A 49 8.26 -16.35 7.72
CA LYS A 49 8.75 -17.15 8.87
C LYS A 49 7.62 -17.51 9.83
N TYR A 50 6.75 -16.54 10.15
CA TYR A 50 5.64 -16.76 11.07
C TYR A 50 4.46 -17.45 10.41
N ALA A 51 4.16 -17.12 9.17
CA ALA A 51 3.08 -17.74 8.40
C ALA A 51 3.28 -19.25 8.17
N LEU A 52 4.54 -19.69 8.04
CA LEU A 52 4.90 -21.11 7.89
C LEU A 52 4.86 -21.91 9.19
N SER A 53 4.67 -21.29 10.35
CA SER A 53 4.65 -21.98 11.63
C SER A 53 3.37 -22.81 11.87
N ASN A 54 2.36 -22.67 11.01
CA ASN A 54 1.02 -23.28 11.12
C ASN A 54 0.27 -22.96 12.43
N GLU A 55 0.82 -22.09 13.29
CA GLU A 55 0.15 -21.60 14.48
C GLU A 55 -0.54 -20.26 14.18
N PRO A 56 -1.70 -19.99 14.77
CA PRO A 56 -2.35 -18.69 14.62
C PRO A 56 -1.43 -17.56 15.04
N VAL A 57 -1.19 -16.62 14.14
CA VAL A 57 -0.33 -15.45 14.34
C VAL A 57 -1.04 -14.17 13.97
N HIS A 58 -0.87 -13.14 14.77
CA HIS A 58 -1.29 -11.79 14.50
C HIS A 58 -0.06 -10.93 14.20
N LEU A 59 0.04 -10.44 12.99
CA LEU A 59 1.11 -9.57 12.51
C LEU A 59 0.67 -8.10 12.61
N TYR A 60 1.30 -7.33 13.47
CA TYR A 60 1.11 -5.89 13.56
C TYR A 60 2.16 -5.20 12.70
N VAL A 61 1.73 -4.59 11.60
CA VAL A 61 2.60 -3.94 10.63
C VAL A 61 2.83 -2.49 11.02
N CYS A 62 3.95 -2.22 11.68
CA CYS A 62 4.36 -0.86 12.05
C CYS A 62 5.22 -0.27 10.93
N GLY A 63 4.56 0.34 9.94
CA GLY A 63 5.23 0.82 8.73
C GLY A 63 4.33 1.67 7.85
N GLY A 64 4.74 1.88 6.61
CA GLY A 64 3.93 2.46 5.54
C GLY A 64 3.49 1.42 4.52
N ASP A 65 2.94 1.88 3.40
CA ASP A 65 2.41 1.03 2.31
C ASP A 65 3.42 0.00 1.81
N GLY A 66 4.70 0.36 1.71
CA GLY A 66 5.75 -0.58 1.30
C GLY A 66 6.01 -1.69 2.31
N THR A 67 5.94 -1.40 3.61
CA THR A 67 6.10 -2.43 4.65
C THR A 67 4.90 -3.36 4.67
N LEU A 68 3.69 -2.82 4.50
CA LEU A 68 2.46 -3.61 4.39
C LEU A 68 2.53 -4.52 3.15
N HIS A 69 2.95 -3.99 2.00
CA HIS A 69 3.13 -4.77 0.78
C HIS A 69 4.10 -5.95 0.97
N GLU A 70 5.24 -5.71 1.61
CA GLU A 70 6.19 -6.78 1.93
C GLU A 70 5.59 -7.85 2.85
N VAL A 71 4.86 -7.44 3.90
CA VAL A 71 4.21 -8.39 4.83
C VAL A 71 3.17 -9.23 4.11
N ILE A 72 2.30 -8.61 3.30
CA ILE A 72 1.30 -9.33 2.49
C ILE A 72 1.98 -10.38 1.60
N ASN A 73 3.05 -10.03 0.91
CA ASN A 73 3.79 -10.97 0.05
C ASN A 73 4.49 -12.08 0.82
N GLY A 74 4.70 -11.91 2.11
CA GLY A 74 5.24 -12.97 2.97
C GLY A 74 4.19 -13.95 3.49
N CYS A 75 2.92 -13.57 3.53
CA CYS A 75 1.87 -14.38 4.18
C CYS A 75 0.56 -14.49 3.41
N ALA A 76 0.46 -13.98 2.19
CA ALA A 76 -0.71 -14.13 1.35
C ALA A 76 -1.17 -15.61 1.25
N GLU A 77 -2.46 -15.85 1.16
CA GLU A 77 -3.08 -17.18 1.10
C GLU A 77 -2.83 -18.05 2.36
N LYS A 78 -2.49 -17.43 3.50
CA LYS A 78 -2.25 -18.14 4.77
C LYS A 78 -3.39 -17.87 5.76
N GLU A 79 -4.23 -18.86 5.97
CA GLU A 79 -5.42 -18.78 6.84
C GLU A 79 -5.07 -18.60 8.34
N ASN A 80 -3.84 -18.94 8.74
CA ASN A 80 -3.39 -18.79 10.12
C ASN A 80 -2.87 -17.40 10.46
N VAL A 81 -2.92 -16.43 9.51
CA VAL A 81 -2.37 -15.09 9.70
C VAL A 81 -3.47 -14.05 9.72
N THR A 82 -3.46 -13.24 10.76
CA THR A 82 -4.24 -12.00 10.86
C THR A 82 -3.29 -10.81 10.80
N ILE A 83 -3.72 -9.70 10.20
CA ILE A 83 -2.89 -8.50 10.04
C ILE A 83 -3.60 -7.29 10.64
N SER A 84 -2.86 -6.51 11.42
CA SER A 84 -3.24 -5.15 11.81
C SER A 84 -2.19 -4.16 11.31
N VAL A 85 -2.63 -2.97 10.91
CA VAL A 85 -1.76 -1.93 10.37
C VAL A 85 -1.61 -0.78 11.35
N ILE A 86 -0.38 -0.48 11.77
CA ILE A 86 -0.03 0.71 12.54
C ILE A 86 0.70 1.67 11.58
N PRO A 87 -0.01 2.67 11.03
CA PRO A 87 0.42 3.43 9.84
C PRO A 87 1.38 4.56 10.22
N ILE A 88 2.63 4.22 10.49
CA ILE A 88 3.68 5.21 10.80
C ILE A 88 4.37 5.79 9.55
N GLY A 89 4.05 5.30 8.36
CA GLY A 89 4.59 5.80 7.09
C GLY A 89 4.01 7.16 6.67
N THR A 90 4.42 7.62 5.48
CA THR A 90 3.99 8.93 4.95
C THR A 90 2.69 8.84 4.12
N GLY A 91 2.55 7.81 3.29
CA GLY A 91 1.39 7.62 2.40
C GLY A 91 0.21 7.01 3.14
N ASN A 92 0.40 5.79 3.59
CA ASN A 92 -0.56 4.97 4.33
C ASN A 92 -1.92 4.89 3.61
N ASP A 93 -1.87 4.58 2.31
CA ASP A 93 -3.04 4.65 1.43
C ASP A 93 -4.09 3.58 1.77
N PHE A 94 -3.65 2.40 2.26
CA PHE A 94 -4.56 1.34 2.66
C PHE A 94 -5.51 1.77 3.78
N VAL A 95 -5.01 2.40 4.83
CA VAL A 95 -5.86 2.80 5.97
C VAL A 95 -6.84 3.92 5.64
N LYS A 96 -6.63 4.67 4.56
CA LYS A 96 -7.57 5.68 4.06
C LYS A 96 -8.86 5.07 3.51
N TYR A 97 -8.87 3.76 3.21
CA TYR A 97 -10.07 3.03 2.84
C TYR A 97 -11.15 3.15 3.92
N PHE A 98 -10.76 3.13 5.18
CA PHE A 98 -11.65 3.24 6.34
C PHE A 98 -11.99 4.71 6.60
N GLU A 99 -12.88 5.27 5.77
CA GLU A 99 -13.18 6.71 5.73
C GLU A 99 -13.79 7.25 7.03
N ASP A 100 -14.39 6.39 7.87
CA ASP A 100 -14.94 6.72 9.18
C ASP A 100 -13.86 6.77 10.29
N LEU A 101 -12.64 6.30 10.02
CA LEU A 101 -11.52 6.28 10.94
C LEU A 101 -10.46 7.29 10.52
N LYS A 102 -9.84 7.92 11.52
CA LYS A 102 -8.69 8.79 11.32
C LYS A 102 -7.39 8.00 11.51
N ARG A 103 -6.29 8.54 10.99
CA ARG A 103 -4.96 7.95 11.19
C ARG A 103 -4.62 7.76 12.68
N GLU A 104 -5.05 8.70 13.52
CA GLU A 104 -4.85 8.69 14.97
C GLU A 104 -5.51 7.48 15.64
N ASP A 105 -6.65 7.01 15.11
CA ASP A 105 -7.34 5.83 15.61
C ASP A 105 -6.50 4.55 15.38
N PHE A 106 -5.79 4.47 14.26
CA PHE A 106 -4.85 3.37 13.97
C PHE A 106 -3.53 3.48 14.75
N LEU A 107 -3.18 4.65 15.25
CA LEU A 107 -2.00 4.84 16.09
C LEU A 107 -2.30 4.60 17.57
N ASN A 108 -3.57 4.61 17.97
CA ASN A 108 -3.98 4.33 19.33
C ASN A 108 -3.97 2.82 19.60
N LEU A 109 -2.96 2.35 20.33
CA LEU A 109 -2.78 0.92 20.62
C LEU A 109 -3.95 0.31 21.42
N ALA A 110 -4.73 1.11 22.13
CA ALA A 110 -5.91 0.63 22.86
C ALA A 110 -6.97 0.00 21.93
N ASN A 111 -7.07 0.48 20.69
CA ASN A 111 -8.01 -0.04 19.71
C ASN A 111 -7.70 -1.48 19.25
N TYR A 112 -6.48 -1.96 19.52
CA TYR A 112 -6.09 -3.34 19.21
C TYR A 112 -6.32 -4.33 20.37
N SER A 113 -6.93 -3.90 21.47
CA SER A 113 -7.25 -4.77 22.60
C SER A 113 -8.45 -5.68 22.32
N ASN A 114 -9.40 -5.21 21.53
CA ASN A 114 -10.57 -5.97 21.06
C ASN A 114 -10.91 -5.56 19.61
N PRO A 115 -10.09 -5.95 18.64
CA PRO A 115 -10.25 -5.53 17.26
C PRO A 115 -11.40 -6.27 16.58
N GLU A 116 -12.08 -5.58 15.67
CA GLU A 116 -12.93 -6.19 14.67
C GLU A 116 -12.07 -6.66 13.48
N TYR A 117 -12.40 -7.80 12.91
CA TYR A 117 -11.68 -8.39 11.78
C TYR A 117 -12.58 -8.44 10.56
N MET A 118 -11.97 -8.31 9.40
CA MET A 118 -12.63 -8.51 8.11
C MET A 118 -11.68 -9.29 7.19
N ASP A 119 -12.26 -10.04 6.28
CA ASP A 119 -11.51 -10.60 5.17
C ASP A 119 -11.16 -9.48 4.18
N CYS A 120 -10.05 -9.63 3.49
CA CYS A 120 -9.59 -8.64 2.52
C CYS A 120 -9.11 -9.36 1.26
N ASP A 121 -9.66 -8.97 0.13
CA ASP A 121 -9.24 -9.45 -1.17
C ASP A 121 -7.83 -8.99 -1.53
N LEU A 122 -7.16 -9.72 -2.39
CA LEU A 122 -5.83 -9.39 -2.89
C LEU A 122 -5.79 -9.48 -4.42
N ILE A 123 -5.14 -8.52 -5.04
CA ILE A 123 -4.81 -8.61 -6.47
C ILE A 123 -3.51 -9.43 -6.61
N LYS A 124 -3.57 -10.53 -7.38
CA LYS A 124 -2.39 -11.32 -7.73
C LYS A 124 -1.91 -10.96 -9.13
N VAL A 125 -0.65 -10.57 -9.25
CA VAL A 125 -0.03 -10.23 -10.52
C VAL A 125 1.39 -10.81 -10.60
N ASN A 126 1.66 -11.63 -11.62
CA ASN A 126 2.97 -12.25 -11.84
C ASN A 126 3.59 -12.95 -10.60
N GLY A 127 2.73 -13.51 -9.74
CA GLY A 127 3.16 -14.21 -8.53
C GLY A 127 3.31 -13.34 -7.28
N GLU A 128 3.14 -12.02 -7.40
CA GLU A 128 3.11 -11.08 -6.28
C GLU A 128 1.67 -10.64 -5.95
N TYR A 129 1.47 -10.15 -4.73
CA TYR A 129 0.17 -9.70 -4.23
C TYR A 129 0.18 -8.21 -3.94
N SER A 130 -0.92 -7.55 -4.28
CA SER A 130 -1.21 -6.18 -3.87
C SER A 130 -2.52 -6.13 -3.11
N ILE A 131 -2.52 -5.50 -1.94
CA ILE A 131 -3.71 -5.28 -1.13
C ILE A 131 -4.50 -4.04 -1.60
N ASN A 132 -3.85 -3.15 -2.33
CA ASN A 132 -4.44 -1.85 -2.65
C ASN A 132 -4.68 -1.70 -4.15
N THR A 133 -3.67 -1.39 -4.93
CA THR A 133 -3.80 -1.18 -6.37
C THR A 133 -2.60 -1.73 -7.15
N VAL A 134 -2.83 -2.05 -8.42
CA VAL A 134 -1.79 -2.33 -9.41
C VAL A 134 -2.01 -1.38 -10.59
N SER A 135 -0.99 -0.66 -11.01
CA SER A 135 -1.11 0.31 -12.08
C SER A 135 -0.08 0.12 -13.19
N PHE A 136 -0.47 0.56 -14.39
CA PHE A 136 0.36 0.59 -15.59
C PHE A 136 0.15 1.91 -16.31
N GLY A 137 1.21 2.47 -16.87
CA GLY A 137 1.11 3.68 -17.68
C GLY A 137 1.88 4.85 -17.11
N PHE A 138 1.32 6.05 -17.28
CA PHE A 138 2.00 7.30 -16.96
C PHE A 138 2.29 7.49 -15.47
N ASP A 139 1.44 7.04 -14.60
CA ASP A 139 1.60 7.10 -13.14
C ASP A 139 2.81 6.28 -12.66
N VAL A 140 3.10 5.15 -13.29
CA VAL A 140 4.31 4.36 -13.01
C VAL A 140 5.56 5.15 -13.37
N GLU A 141 5.55 5.89 -14.50
CA GLU A 141 6.65 6.78 -14.88
C GLU A 141 6.83 7.93 -13.88
N VAL A 142 5.72 8.49 -13.38
CA VAL A 142 5.76 9.50 -12.30
C VAL A 142 6.35 8.91 -11.04
N ALA A 143 5.92 7.72 -10.61
CA ALA A 143 6.43 7.07 -9.41
C ALA A 143 7.94 6.77 -9.50
N LYS A 144 8.43 6.30 -10.65
CA LYS A 144 9.86 6.12 -10.90
C LYS A 144 10.63 7.43 -10.76
N GLN A 145 10.13 8.51 -11.37
CA GLN A 145 10.75 9.84 -11.28
C GLN A 145 10.74 10.38 -9.83
N VAL A 146 9.66 10.17 -9.07
CA VAL A 146 9.60 10.54 -7.65
C VAL A 146 10.70 9.84 -6.86
N ASN A 147 10.89 8.54 -7.07
CA ASN A 147 11.91 7.77 -6.38
C ASN A 147 13.33 8.25 -6.72
N GLU A 148 13.59 8.58 -7.98
CA GLU A 148 14.87 9.14 -8.41
C GLU A 148 15.12 10.54 -7.82
N LEU A 149 14.10 11.39 -7.77
CA LEU A 149 14.21 12.73 -7.19
C LEU A 149 14.44 12.67 -5.68
N LYS A 150 13.73 11.79 -4.97
CA LYS A 150 13.91 11.61 -3.51
C LYS A 150 15.31 11.12 -3.15
N LYS A 151 15.96 10.32 -4.02
CA LYS A 151 17.36 9.93 -3.81
C LYS A 151 18.32 11.11 -3.93
N LYS A 152 18.02 12.08 -4.81
CA LYS A 152 18.89 13.24 -5.12
C LYS A 152 18.58 14.45 -4.24
N MET A 153 17.33 14.63 -3.89
CA MET A 153 16.83 15.74 -3.10
C MET A 153 15.86 15.21 -2.05
N PRO A 154 16.25 15.11 -0.78
CA PRO A 154 15.38 14.64 0.30
C PRO A 154 14.33 15.69 0.64
N THR A 155 13.42 15.97 -0.30
CA THR A 155 12.25 16.83 -0.12
C THR A 155 11.03 15.99 0.20
N GLU A 156 10.27 16.43 1.19
CA GLU A 156 9.03 15.76 1.63
C GLU A 156 7.78 16.41 0.99
N GLY A 157 6.67 15.70 1.05
CA GLY A 157 5.37 16.21 0.66
C GLY A 157 5.07 16.08 -0.84
N ILE A 158 4.21 16.95 -1.35
CA ILE A 158 3.66 16.90 -2.71
C ILE A 158 4.65 17.39 -3.79
N ILE A 159 5.67 18.16 -3.42
CA ILE A 159 6.61 18.81 -4.35
C ILE A 159 7.34 17.79 -5.25
N PRO A 160 7.92 16.68 -4.73
CA PRO A 160 8.54 15.66 -5.57
C PRO A 160 7.56 15.05 -6.59
N TYR A 161 6.32 14.87 -6.21
CA TYR A 161 5.29 14.32 -7.11
C TYR A 161 4.91 15.32 -8.21
N ALA A 162 4.69 16.58 -7.87
CA ALA A 162 4.38 17.61 -8.86
C ALA A 162 5.52 17.81 -9.85
N LEU A 163 6.77 17.85 -9.38
CA LEU A 163 7.95 17.97 -10.24
C LEU A 163 8.15 16.74 -11.11
N SER A 164 7.95 15.55 -10.55
CA SER A 164 8.04 14.29 -11.30
C SER A 164 6.96 14.19 -12.37
N ALA A 165 5.73 14.58 -12.07
CA ALA A 165 4.66 14.66 -13.05
C ALA A 165 5.02 15.62 -14.20
N LEU A 166 5.56 16.79 -13.89
CA LEU A 166 5.99 17.78 -14.89
C LEU A 166 7.12 17.26 -15.79
N ILE A 167 8.11 16.56 -15.20
CA ILE A 167 9.19 15.94 -15.95
C ILE A 167 8.65 14.80 -16.82
N SER A 168 7.77 13.96 -16.28
CA SER A 168 7.18 12.83 -17.00
C SER A 168 6.28 13.28 -18.16
N LEU A 169 5.67 14.48 -18.08
CA LEU A 169 4.91 15.07 -19.20
C LEU A 169 5.73 15.33 -20.47
N ARG A 170 7.07 15.31 -20.37
CA ARG A 170 7.96 15.40 -21.54
C ARG A 170 7.99 14.11 -22.35
N LYS A 171 7.69 12.98 -21.71
CA LYS A 171 7.60 11.67 -22.36
C LYS A 171 6.24 11.49 -23.07
N PRO A 172 6.13 10.54 -24.01
CA PRO A 172 4.83 10.17 -24.58
C PRO A 172 3.90 9.68 -23.46
N ILE A 173 2.67 10.21 -23.46
CA ILE A 173 1.64 9.76 -22.55
C ILE A 173 0.86 8.66 -23.27
N GLY A 174 0.77 7.51 -22.59
CA GLY A 174 0.11 6.33 -23.14
C GLY A 174 1.02 5.45 -23.97
N GLN A 175 0.83 4.18 -23.78
CA GLN A 175 1.46 3.08 -24.50
C GLN A 175 0.37 2.23 -25.13
N ASP A 176 0.72 1.51 -26.19
CA ASP A 176 -0.21 0.60 -26.86
C ASP A 176 -0.39 -0.66 -25.99
N TYR A 177 -1.61 -0.88 -25.54
CA TYR A 177 -1.99 -2.08 -24.80
C TYR A 177 -3.07 -2.85 -25.55
N GLN A 178 -3.04 -4.17 -25.41
CA GLN A 178 -4.15 -5.05 -25.71
C GLN A 178 -4.66 -5.58 -24.35
N ILE A 179 -5.89 -5.18 -24.04
CA ILE A 179 -6.48 -5.46 -22.72
C ILE A 179 -7.62 -6.44 -22.91
N GLN A 180 -7.64 -7.47 -22.07
CA GLN A 180 -8.77 -8.36 -21.91
C GLN A 180 -9.17 -8.38 -20.44
N ILE A 181 -10.45 -8.14 -20.16
CA ILE A 181 -11.03 -8.21 -18.81
C ILE A 181 -12.09 -9.31 -18.89
N ASP A 182 -11.91 -10.37 -18.14
CA ASP A 182 -12.71 -11.60 -18.22
C ASP A 182 -12.76 -12.13 -19.67
N THR A 183 -13.94 -12.17 -20.25
CA THR A 183 -14.16 -12.61 -21.64
C THR A 183 -14.16 -11.47 -22.64
N LYS A 184 -14.18 -10.21 -22.18
CA LYS A 184 -14.31 -9.03 -23.03
C LYS A 184 -12.94 -8.49 -23.44
N ARG A 185 -12.68 -8.48 -24.74
CA ARG A 185 -11.50 -7.77 -25.31
C ARG A 185 -11.84 -6.32 -25.56
N LEU A 186 -10.99 -5.43 -25.04
CA LEU A 186 -11.09 -4.02 -25.32
C LEU A 186 -10.36 -3.67 -26.64
N PRO A 187 -10.74 -2.55 -27.29
CA PRO A 187 -10.05 -2.08 -28.49
C PRO A 187 -8.55 -1.92 -28.21
N LYS A 188 -7.70 -2.36 -29.16
CA LYS A 188 -6.29 -2.04 -29.12
C LYS A 188 -6.12 -0.53 -29.26
N GLY A 189 -5.37 0.08 -28.34
CA GLY A 189 -5.22 1.53 -28.36
C GLY A 189 -4.19 2.01 -27.34
N LYS A 190 -3.96 3.32 -27.34
CA LYS A 190 -3.08 3.98 -26.37
C LYS A 190 -3.84 4.28 -25.09
N TYR A 191 -3.36 3.73 -24.00
CA TYR A 191 -3.88 3.99 -22.68
C TYR A 191 -2.82 4.74 -21.87
N GLY A 192 -3.21 5.83 -21.25
CA GLY A 192 -2.35 6.64 -20.38
C GLY A 192 -2.31 6.13 -18.95
N PHE A 193 -3.46 5.65 -18.46
CA PHE A 193 -3.60 5.10 -17.12
C PHE A 193 -4.41 3.81 -17.19
N LEU A 194 -3.89 2.79 -16.53
CA LEU A 194 -4.56 1.52 -16.30
C LEU A 194 -4.38 1.19 -14.83
N VAL A 195 -5.43 1.30 -14.04
CA VAL A 195 -5.40 1.00 -12.61
C VAL A 195 -6.36 -0.13 -12.34
N PHE A 196 -5.86 -1.16 -11.71
CA PHE A 196 -6.58 -2.28 -11.16
C PHE A 196 -6.61 -2.10 -9.65
N ALA A 197 -7.78 -1.96 -9.08
CA ALA A 197 -7.96 -1.53 -7.72
C ALA A 197 -8.74 -2.55 -6.89
N ASN A 198 -8.20 -2.89 -5.74
CA ASN A 198 -8.87 -3.51 -4.61
C ASN A 198 -9.26 -2.41 -3.62
N GLY A 199 -8.30 -1.54 -3.25
CA GLY A 199 -8.55 -0.36 -2.43
C GLY A 199 -8.78 0.91 -3.25
N LYS A 200 -9.35 1.92 -2.59
CA LYS A 200 -9.74 3.19 -3.22
C LYS A 200 -8.55 4.13 -3.54
N TYR A 201 -7.47 4.06 -2.76
CA TYR A 201 -6.41 5.07 -2.74
C TYR A 201 -5.04 4.50 -3.09
N TYR A 202 -4.23 5.28 -3.80
CA TYR A 202 -2.80 5.04 -3.97
C TYR A 202 -2.02 6.33 -4.23
N GLY A 203 -0.69 6.25 -4.21
CA GLY A 203 0.19 7.38 -4.53
C GLY A 203 0.10 8.56 -3.57
N GLY A 204 -0.34 8.33 -2.32
CA GLY A 204 -0.47 9.34 -1.29
C GLY A 204 -1.85 10.00 -1.21
N GLY A 205 -2.89 9.36 -1.78
CA GLY A 205 -4.28 9.81 -1.69
C GLY A 205 -5.00 10.03 -3.01
N PHE A 206 -4.43 9.65 -4.14
CA PHE A 206 -5.15 9.64 -5.40
C PHE A 206 -6.20 8.51 -5.39
N LYS A 207 -7.44 8.81 -5.82
CA LYS A 207 -8.61 7.94 -5.69
C LYS A 207 -9.17 7.59 -7.09
N PRO A 208 -8.58 6.64 -7.82
CA PRO A 208 -8.99 6.29 -9.19
C PRO A 208 -10.29 5.50 -9.26
N CYS A 209 -10.56 4.68 -8.24
CA CYS A 209 -11.74 3.84 -8.13
C CYS A 209 -12.44 4.14 -6.79
N PRO A 210 -13.29 5.19 -6.74
CA PRO A 210 -13.88 5.66 -5.47
C PRO A 210 -14.86 4.67 -4.85
N ASP A 211 -15.45 3.79 -5.66
CA ASP A 211 -16.45 2.81 -5.22
C ASP A 211 -15.84 1.43 -4.92
N ALA A 212 -14.52 1.26 -5.08
CA ALA A 212 -13.82 0.01 -4.82
C ALA A 212 -14.03 -0.47 -3.39
N LYS A 213 -14.22 -1.79 -3.22
CA LYS A 213 -14.36 -2.47 -1.94
C LYS A 213 -13.30 -3.55 -1.83
N ILE A 214 -12.74 -3.69 -0.61
CA ILE A 214 -11.63 -4.62 -0.37
C ILE A 214 -12.08 -6.04 -0.01
N ASP A 215 -13.39 -6.30 0.04
CA ASP A 215 -14.00 -7.51 0.60
C ASP A 215 -15.18 -8.05 -0.21
N ASP A 216 -15.35 -7.65 -1.48
CA ASP A 216 -16.52 -8.02 -2.29
C ASP A 216 -16.21 -9.04 -3.41
N GLY A 217 -14.95 -9.49 -3.51
CA GLY A 217 -14.49 -10.44 -4.52
C GLY A 217 -14.34 -9.83 -5.93
N TRP A 218 -14.47 -8.51 -6.07
CA TRP A 218 -14.34 -7.81 -7.34
C TRP A 218 -13.07 -6.95 -7.39
N MET A 219 -12.57 -6.78 -8.59
CA MET A 219 -11.45 -5.87 -8.88
C MET A 219 -11.97 -4.74 -9.76
N ASP A 220 -11.93 -3.51 -9.25
CA ASP A 220 -12.28 -2.32 -10.00
C ASP A 220 -11.21 -1.97 -11.02
N VAL A 221 -11.62 -1.48 -12.19
CA VAL A 221 -10.70 -1.15 -13.27
C VAL A 221 -10.94 0.26 -13.80
N CYS A 222 -9.96 1.13 -13.61
CA CYS A 222 -9.96 2.48 -14.20
C CYS A 222 -9.04 2.52 -15.42
N LEU A 223 -9.61 2.77 -16.59
CA LEU A 223 -8.89 2.86 -17.86
C LEU A 223 -9.09 4.24 -18.46
N ILE A 224 -8.00 4.95 -18.72
CA ILE A 224 -8.04 6.26 -19.37
C ILE A 224 -7.23 6.19 -20.65
N SER A 225 -7.93 6.22 -21.81
CA SER A 225 -7.35 6.25 -23.15
C SER A 225 -7.10 7.67 -23.62
N ASP A 226 -6.21 7.85 -24.59
CA ASP A 226 -5.98 9.10 -25.34
C ASP A 226 -5.81 10.37 -24.47
N VAL A 227 -5.15 10.25 -23.31
CA VAL A 227 -4.96 11.36 -22.39
C VAL A 227 -4.06 12.44 -23.00
N LYS A 228 -4.60 13.64 -23.12
CA LYS A 228 -3.82 14.82 -23.53
C LYS A 228 -3.09 15.43 -22.32
N ARG A 229 -1.89 15.98 -22.55
CA ARG A 229 -1.03 16.55 -21.48
C ARG A 229 -1.76 17.55 -20.56
N HIS A 230 -2.61 18.42 -21.12
CA HIS A 230 -3.37 19.40 -20.33
C HIS A 230 -4.44 18.76 -19.43
N GLN A 231 -4.93 17.57 -19.78
CA GLN A 231 -5.91 16.84 -18.97
C GLN A 231 -5.27 16.24 -17.72
N ILE A 232 -3.99 15.80 -17.80
CA ILE A 232 -3.26 15.30 -16.61
C ILE A 232 -3.12 16.38 -15.57
N VAL A 233 -2.78 17.61 -15.97
CA VAL A 233 -2.67 18.74 -15.04
C VAL A 233 -4.00 19.01 -14.33
N ARG A 234 -5.12 18.79 -15.03
CA ARG A 234 -6.47 18.95 -14.45
C ARG A 234 -6.84 17.79 -13.48
N LEU A 235 -6.43 16.55 -13.81
CA LEU A 235 -6.64 15.39 -12.94
C LEU A 235 -5.85 15.50 -11.65
N ALA A 236 -4.63 16.05 -11.69
CA ALA A 236 -3.80 16.24 -10.51
C ALA A 236 -4.29 17.34 -9.54
N LYS A 237 -5.32 18.14 -9.93
CA LYS A 237 -5.92 19.20 -9.09
C LYS A 237 -7.21 18.76 -8.38
N LYS A 238 -7.69 17.57 -8.65
CA LYS A 238 -8.84 16.96 -7.98
C LYS A 238 -8.38 15.95 -6.94
#